data_346f3588cecd370ae9a3177c42cf36f3
#
_entry.id   346f3588cecd370ae9a3177c42cf36f3
#
_cell.length_a   1.000
_cell.length_b   1.000
_cell.length_c   1.000
_cell.angle_alpha   90.00
_cell.angle_beta   90.00
_cell.angle_gamma   90.00
#
_symmetry.space_group_name_H-M   'P 1'
#
loop_
_entity.id
_entity.type
_entity.pdbx_description
1 polymer ?
#
loop_
_entity_poly.entity_id
_entity_poly.type
_entity_poly.pdbx_seq_one_letter_code
_entity_poly.pdbx_strand_id
1 'polypeptide(L)'
;MRELIYNQTQIPKDKWRYGFRSSAATGCGWIATYNALHLMGYHAEPEELIRYYQWQLPLIHGNMGTTIPGPAIRFRQWGFPVTVTFDRKQFDRVARESDVCILFYRWYGKWKLGAHFVALHHTDQGFIGYNTYTNSQGPDLYGESLDTFLKKKKYFGCVLIGIHKKK
;
A
#
# COMPACT_ATOMS: atom_id res chain seq x y z
N MET A 1 -6.65 15.54 -13.89
CA MET A 1 -5.50 14.79 -13.35
C MET A 1 -5.97 14.11 -12.07
N ARG A 2 -5.89 12.80 -11.96
CA ARG A 2 -6.36 12.05 -10.79
C ARG A 2 -5.33 12.23 -9.68
N GLU A 3 -5.78 12.66 -8.51
CA GLU A 3 -4.89 13.01 -7.41
C GLU A 3 -4.52 11.75 -6.61
N LEU A 4 -3.22 11.43 -6.54
CA LEU A 4 -2.70 10.39 -5.67
C LEU A 4 -2.75 10.84 -4.20
N ILE A 5 -2.99 9.91 -3.29
CA ILE A 5 -2.99 10.20 -1.85
C ILE A 5 -1.56 10.01 -1.34
N TYR A 6 -0.88 11.12 -1.05
CA TYR A 6 0.50 11.12 -0.56
C TYR A 6 0.61 11.02 0.96
N ASN A 7 -0.45 11.43 1.68
CA ASN A 7 -0.46 11.46 3.14
C ASN A 7 -1.87 11.23 3.68
N GLN A 8 -2.12 10.03 4.18
CA GLN A 8 -3.43 9.69 4.74
C GLN A 8 -3.82 10.53 5.96
N THR A 9 -2.86 11.08 6.70
CA THR A 9 -3.15 11.88 7.91
C THR A 9 -3.82 13.21 7.58
N GLN A 10 -3.73 13.67 6.32
CA GLN A 10 -4.39 14.88 5.83
C GLN A 10 -5.84 14.63 5.42
N ILE A 11 -6.31 13.38 5.34
CA ILE A 11 -7.71 13.08 5.06
C ILE A 11 -8.57 13.55 6.24
N PRO A 12 -9.59 14.40 6.03
CA PRO A 12 -10.50 14.83 7.09
C PRO A 12 -11.12 13.62 7.81
N LYS A 13 -11.27 13.69 9.13
CA LYS A 13 -11.69 12.56 9.96
C LYS A 13 -13.09 12.04 9.65
N ASP A 14 -13.95 12.89 9.14
CA ASP A 14 -15.33 12.63 8.72
C ASP A 14 -15.44 12.15 7.27
N LYS A 15 -14.40 12.38 6.46
CA LYS A 15 -14.33 11.93 5.08
C LYS A 15 -13.75 10.51 5.01
N TRP A 16 -14.39 9.64 4.22
CA TRP A 16 -13.91 8.28 3.96
C TRP A 16 -13.63 7.46 5.24
N ARG A 17 -14.65 7.32 6.06
CA ARG A 17 -14.53 6.49 7.27
C ARG A 17 -14.27 5.02 6.89
N TYR A 18 -13.35 4.40 7.62
CA TYR A 18 -12.98 3.00 7.45
C TYR A 18 -13.27 2.21 8.72
N GLY A 19 -14.37 1.48 8.73
CA GLY A 19 -14.95 0.93 9.94
C GLY A 19 -15.41 2.03 10.90
N PHE A 20 -15.15 1.87 12.19
CA PHE A 20 -15.45 2.89 13.20
C PHE A 20 -14.38 4.00 13.30
N ARG A 21 -13.27 3.87 12.54
CA ARG A 21 -12.16 4.83 12.54
C ARG A 21 -12.14 5.70 11.29
N SER A 22 -11.30 6.72 11.31
CA SER A 22 -11.02 7.52 10.12
C SER A 22 -10.02 6.81 9.21
N SER A 23 -10.10 7.04 7.91
CA SER A 23 -9.08 6.57 6.95
C SER A 23 -7.69 7.14 7.24
N ALA A 24 -7.60 8.32 7.86
CA ALA A 24 -6.35 8.87 8.37
C ALA A 24 -5.65 7.94 9.38
N ALA A 25 -6.40 7.16 10.14
CA ALA A 25 -5.85 6.27 11.17
C ALA A 25 -5.59 4.84 10.66
N THR A 26 -6.47 4.29 9.81
CA THR A 26 -6.45 2.86 9.45
C THR A 26 -6.58 2.57 7.96
N GLY A 27 -6.61 3.60 7.11
CA GLY A 27 -6.91 3.51 5.68
C GLY A 27 -5.77 3.06 4.78
N CYS A 28 -4.56 2.78 5.28
CA CYS A 28 -3.38 2.55 4.45
C CYS A 28 -3.57 1.46 3.37
N GLY A 29 -4.31 0.39 3.66
CA GLY A 29 -4.52 -0.71 2.71
C GLY A 29 -5.39 -0.32 1.51
N TRP A 30 -6.52 0.34 1.72
CA TRP A 30 -7.34 0.81 0.60
C TRP A 30 -6.65 1.96 -0.15
N ILE A 31 -5.90 2.83 0.55
CA ILE A 31 -5.12 3.92 -0.07
C ILE A 31 -4.01 3.35 -0.95
N ALA A 32 -3.29 2.34 -0.50
CA ALA A 32 -2.28 1.68 -1.31
C ALA A 32 -2.91 1.04 -2.58
N THR A 33 -4.08 0.41 -2.46
CA THR A 33 -4.82 -0.12 -3.60
C THR A 33 -5.28 0.98 -4.56
N TYR A 34 -5.82 2.08 -4.03
CA TYR A 34 -6.22 3.27 -4.79
C TYR A 34 -5.05 3.85 -5.58
N ASN A 35 -3.94 4.13 -4.91
CA ASN A 35 -2.75 4.67 -5.54
C ASN A 35 -2.18 3.71 -6.60
N ALA A 36 -2.14 2.40 -6.33
CA ALA A 36 -1.66 1.40 -7.27
C ALA A 36 -2.50 1.38 -8.56
N LEU A 37 -3.83 1.43 -8.46
CA LEU A 37 -4.72 1.52 -9.63
C LEU A 37 -4.45 2.80 -10.43
N HIS A 38 -4.36 3.94 -9.77
CA HIS A 38 -4.14 5.23 -10.42
C HIS A 38 -2.77 5.30 -11.11
N LEU A 39 -1.71 4.75 -10.50
CA LEU A 39 -0.38 4.65 -11.11
C LEU A 39 -0.39 3.80 -12.38
N MET A 40 -1.23 2.77 -12.46
CA MET A 40 -1.42 1.95 -13.66
C MET A 40 -2.39 2.58 -14.68
N GLY A 41 -3.00 3.73 -14.39
CA GLY A 41 -3.96 4.42 -15.26
C GLY A 41 -5.41 3.97 -15.10
N TYR A 42 -5.74 3.13 -14.14
CA TYR A 42 -7.10 2.72 -13.83
C TYR A 42 -7.77 3.70 -12.88
N HIS A 43 -9.10 3.81 -12.99
CA HIS A 43 -9.91 4.59 -12.07
C HIS A 43 -10.39 3.73 -10.90
N ALA A 44 -10.46 4.32 -9.72
CA ALA A 44 -11.08 3.72 -8.54
C ALA A 44 -11.71 4.81 -7.69
N GLU A 45 -12.86 4.51 -7.10
CA GLU A 45 -13.51 5.40 -6.14
C GLU A 45 -13.15 4.96 -4.72
N PRO A 46 -12.72 5.90 -3.84
CA PRO A 46 -12.37 5.57 -2.47
C PRO A 46 -13.46 4.82 -1.72
N GLU A 47 -14.72 5.21 -1.91
CA GLU A 47 -15.88 4.61 -1.25
C GLU A 47 -16.08 3.14 -1.61
N GLU A 48 -15.82 2.76 -2.87
CA GLU A 48 -15.90 1.36 -3.32
C GLU A 48 -14.81 0.51 -2.66
N LEU A 49 -13.59 1.01 -2.62
CA LEU A 49 -12.46 0.34 -1.98
C LEU A 49 -12.68 0.17 -0.48
N ILE A 50 -13.14 1.23 0.18
CA ILE A 50 -13.46 1.23 1.61
C ILE A 50 -14.54 0.17 1.88
N ARG A 51 -15.65 0.20 1.14
CA ARG A 51 -16.74 -0.78 1.28
C ARG A 51 -16.23 -2.20 1.11
N TYR A 52 -15.42 -2.46 0.10
CA TYR A 52 -14.84 -3.78 -0.15
C TYR A 52 -14.01 -4.26 1.04
N TYR A 53 -13.06 -3.45 1.52
CA TYR A 53 -12.17 -3.86 2.60
C TYR A 53 -12.84 -3.93 3.96
N GLN A 54 -13.88 -3.15 4.22
CA GLN A 54 -14.69 -3.25 5.45
C GLN A 54 -15.36 -4.61 5.61
N TRP A 55 -15.75 -5.25 4.51
CA TRP A 55 -16.40 -6.56 4.50
C TRP A 55 -15.44 -7.74 4.41
N GLN A 56 -14.16 -7.50 4.18
CA GLN A 56 -13.14 -8.54 4.27
C GLN A 56 -12.83 -8.85 5.73
N LEU A 57 -13.56 -9.84 6.29
CA LEU A 57 -13.23 -10.41 7.61
C LEU A 57 -11.76 -10.91 7.64
N PRO A 58 -11.03 -10.76 8.76
CA PRO A 58 -11.52 -10.74 10.15
C PRO A 58 -11.15 -9.49 10.96
N LEU A 59 -10.74 -8.40 10.36
CA LEU A 59 -10.26 -7.25 11.11
C LEU A 59 -11.39 -6.29 11.51
N ILE A 60 -12.52 -6.86 11.96
CA ILE A 60 -13.62 -6.13 12.59
C ILE A 60 -14.02 -4.90 11.76
N HIS A 61 -14.55 -5.13 10.53
CA HIS A 61 -15.02 -4.05 9.64
C HIS A 61 -13.98 -2.92 9.42
N GLY A 62 -12.69 -3.28 9.23
CA GLY A 62 -11.63 -2.32 8.97
C GLY A 62 -11.09 -1.57 10.19
N ASN A 63 -11.59 -1.82 11.40
CA ASN A 63 -11.14 -1.10 12.60
C ASN A 63 -9.66 -1.32 12.93
N MET A 64 -9.09 -2.43 12.52
CA MET A 64 -7.67 -2.73 12.67
C MET A 64 -6.87 -2.60 11.37
N GLY A 65 -7.48 -2.02 10.33
CA GLY A 65 -6.90 -1.86 9.00
C GLY A 65 -7.26 -2.99 8.04
N THR A 66 -6.50 -3.09 6.95
CA THR A 66 -6.69 -4.08 5.88
C THR A 66 -5.87 -5.34 6.18
N THR A 67 -6.39 -6.51 5.84
CA THR A 67 -5.64 -7.79 5.96
C THR A 67 -4.44 -7.79 5.01
N ILE A 68 -3.33 -8.47 5.39
CA ILE A 68 -2.12 -8.52 4.56
C ILE A 68 -2.41 -9.07 3.15
N PRO A 69 -3.18 -10.18 2.95
CA PRO A 69 -3.49 -10.68 1.63
C PRO A 69 -4.59 -9.88 0.89
N GLY A 70 -5.28 -8.97 1.58
CA GLY A 70 -6.43 -8.24 1.04
C GLY A 70 -6.18 -7.59 -0.32
N PRO A 71 -5.13 -6.77 -0.50
CA PRO A 71 -4.83 -6.17 -1.79
C PRO A 71 -4.57 -7.21 -2.89
N ALA A 72 -3.79 -8.25 -2.61
CA ALA A 72 -3.49 -9.30 -3.60
C ALA A 72 -4.76 -10.03 -4.05
N ILE A 73 -5.66 -10.36 -3.11
CA ILE A 73 -6.95 -11.00 -3.42
C ILE A 73 -7.78 -10.07 -4.31
N ARG A 74 -7.86 -8.79 -3.96
CA ARG A 74 -8.67 -7.83 -4.72
C ARG A 74 -8.18 -7.65 -6.16
N PHE A 75 -6.89 -7.48 -6.35
CA PHE A 75 -6.32 -7.37 -7.70
C PHE A 75 -6.55 -8.64 -8.54
N ARG A 76 -6.41 -9.83 -7.94
CA ARG A 76 -6.74 -11.11 -8.62
C ARG A 76 -8.22 -11.20 -9.00
N GLN A 77 -9.14 -10.78 -8.13
CA GLN A 77 -10.58 -10.74 -8.43
C GLN A 77 -10.90 -9.79 -9.60
N TRP A 78 -10.15 -8.72 -9.75
CA TRP A 78 -10.25 -7.83 -10.91
C TRP A 78 -9.55 -8.37 -12.16
N GLY A 79 -8.92 -9.54 -12.10
CA GLY A 79 -8.24 -10.19 -13.22
C GLY A 79 -6.84 -9.65 -13.52
N PHE A 80 -6.19 -8.97 -12.57
CA PHE A 80 -4.79 -8.58 -12.70
C PHE A 80 -3.87 -9.75 -12.36
N PRO A 81 -2.80 -10.02 -13.13
CA PRO A 81 -1.74 -10.92 -12.71
C PRO A 81 -1.03 -10.36 -11.47
N VAL A 82 -0.87 -11.19 -10.44
CA VAL A 82 -0.31 -10.79 -9.14
C VAL A 82 0.74 -11.77 -8.66
N THR A 83 1.92 -11.26 -8.35
CA THR A 83 3.02 -11.98 -7.70
C THR A 83 3.10 -11.55 -6.24
N VAL A 84 3.15 -12.49 -5.31
CA VAL A 84 3.33 -12.20 -3.87
C VAL A 84 4.61 -12.85 -3.40
N THR A 85 5.46 -12.11 -2.70
CA THR A 85 6.68 -12.63 -2.11
C THR A 85 6.91 -12.11 -0.69
N PHE A 86 7.43 -13.00 0.16
CA PHE A 86 7.88 -12.71 1.53
C PHE A 86 9.43 -12.71 1.62
N ASP A 87 10.09 -13.18 0.57
CA ASP A 87 11.55 -13.22 0.49
C ASP A 87 12.08 -11.84 0.05
N ARG A 88 12.68 -11.12 0.96
CA ARG A 88 13.24 -9.78 0.72
C ARG A 88 14.32 -9.75 -0.37
N LYS A 89 15.02 -10.87 -0.60
CA LYS A 89 15.99 -10.99 -1.70
C LYS A 89 15.34 -10.92 -3.08
N GLN A 90 14.05 -11.21 -3.16
CA GLN A 90 13.25 -11.15 -4.39
C GLN A 90 12.60 -9.78 -4.62
N PHE A 91 12.56 -8.89 -3.60
CA PHE A 91 11.78 -7.65 -3.66
C PHE A 91 12.19 -6.75 -4.81
N ASP A 92 13.48 -6.47 -4.95
CA ASP A 92 13.98 -5.59 -6.01
C ASP A 92 13.65 -6.16 -7.41
N ARG A 93 13.81 -7.48 -7.62
CA ARG A 93 13.46 -8.14 -8.87
C ARG A 93 11.97 -8.07 -9.15
N VAL A 94 11.13 -8.49 -8.21
CA VAL A 94 9.67 -8.49 -8.38
C VAL A 94 9.16 -7.08 -8.64
N ALA A 95 9.70 -6.08 -7.92
CA ALA A 95 9.27 -4.70 -8.08
C ALA A 95 9.70 -4.09 -9.43
N ARG A 96 10.86 -4.47 -9.98
CA ARG A 96 11.30 -4.01 -11.30
C ARG A 96 10.51 -4.67 -12.44
N GLU A 97 10.07 -5.90 -12.25
CA GLU A 97 9.28 -6.65 -13.23
C GLU A 97 7.79 -6.27 -13.23
N SER A 98 7.30 -5.62 -12.17
CA SER A 98 5.88 -5.25 -11.99
C SER A 98 5.60 -3.83 -12.46
N ASP A 99 4.38 -3.57 -12.96
CA ASP A 99 3.95 -2.21 -13.31
C ASP A 99 3.77 -1.33 -12.05
N VAL A 100 3.33 -1.94 -10.96
CA VAL A 100 3.19 -1.32 -9.64
C VAL A 100 3.28 -2.38 -8.56
N CYS A 101 3.69 -1.98 -7.36
CA CYS A 101 3.68 -2.87 -6.20
C CYS A 101 2.91 -2.27 -5.03
N ILE A 102 2.46 -3.14 -4.14
CA ILE A 102 2.03 -2.78 -2.80
C ILE A 102 2.99 -3.45 -1.83
N LEU A 103 3.67 -2.65 -1.02
CA LEU A 103 4.58 -3.10 0.02
C LEU A 103 3.90 -2.99 1.38
N PHE A 104 3.87 -4.11 2.11
CA PHE A 104 3.50 -4.15 3.52
C PHE A 104 4.74 -4.29 4.38
N TYR A 105 4.79 -3.57 5.49
CA TYR A 105 5.85 -3.69 6.50
C TYR A 105 5.36 -3.34 7.88
N ARG A 106 6.13 -3.77 8.89
CA ARG A 106 5.92 -3.47 10.31
C ARG A 106 7.16 -2.80 10.89
N TRP A 107 6.96 -2.07 11.99
CA TRP A 107 8.06 -1.51 12.78
C TRP A 107 7.70 -1.47 14.25
N TYR A 108 8.72 -1.48 15.10
CA TYR A 108 8.55 -1.22 16.52
C TYR A 108 8.52 0.28 16.78
N GLY A 109 7.38 0.82 17.21
CA GLY A 109 7.29 2.15 17.78
C GLY A 109 7.64 2.15 19.28
N LYS A 110 7.74 3.34 19.86
CA LYS A 110 8.12 3.48 21.26
C LYS A 110 7.21 2.70 22.22
N TRP A 111 5.92 2.58 21.90
CA TRP A 111 4.92 1.97 22.78
C TRP A 111 4.01 0.96 22.08
N LYS A 112 4.14 0.77 20.77
CA LYS A 112 3.26 -0.11 20.01
C LYS A 112 3.92 -0.61 18.73
N LEU A 113 3.45 -1.74 18.25
CA LEU A 113 3.74 -2.26 16.93
C LEU A 113 2.99 -1.43 15.88
N GLY A 114 3.70 -0.89 14.90
CA GLY A 114 3.12 -0.25 13.73
C GLY A 114 3.10 -1.20 12.54
N ALA A 115 2.16 -0.96 11.62
CA ALA A 115 2.07 -1.65 10.35
C ALA A 115 1.55 -0.69 9.28
N HIS A 116 2.01 -0.85 8.02
CA HIS A 116 1.63 0.05 6.94
C HIS A 116 1.64 -0.64 5.58
N PHE A 117 0.77 -0.16 4.69
CA PHE A 117 0.76 -0.48 3.27
C PHE A 117 1.12 0.75 2.46
N VAL A 118 1.98 0.58 1.48
CA VAL A 118 2.43 1.63 0.57
C VAL A 118 2.33 1.14 -0.87
N ALA A 119 1.75 1.95 -1.76
CA ALA A 119 1.93 1.74 -3.20
C ALA A 119 3.30 2.23 -3.61
N LEU A 120 4.00 1.50 -4.46
CA LEU A 120 5.29 1.90 -5.01
C LEU A 120 5.48 1.39 -6.43
N HIS A 121 6.36 2.05 -7.19
CA HIS A 121 6.85 1.55 -8.47
C HIS A 121 8.33 1.86 -8.66
N HIS A 122 8.95 1.18 -9.61
CA HIS A 122 10.33 1.42 -10.01
C HIS A 122 10.38 2.49 -11.12
N THR A 123 11.37 3.38 -11.02
CA THR A 123 11.67 4.41 -12.01
C THR A 123 13.19 4.47 -12.26
N ASP A 124 13.63 5.31 -13.19
CA ASP A 124 15.05 5.55 -13.43
C ASP A 124 15.78 6.16 -12.20
N GLN A 125 15.03 6.73 -11.26
CA GLN A 125 15.58 7.28 -10.01
C GLN A 125 15.57 6.25 -8.85
N GLY A 126 15.13 5.02 -9.10
CA GLY A 126 14.94 3.98 -8.09
C GLY A 126 13.47 3.76 -7.73
N PHE A 127 13.23 3.19 -6.56
CA PHE A 127 11.88 2.90 -6.06
C PHE A 127 11.24 4.13 -5.44
N ILE A 128 10.01 4.42 -5.84
CA ILE A 128 9.22 5.57 -5.36
C ILE A 128 7.97 5.05 -4.66
N GLY A 129 7.75 5.47 -3.41
CA GLY A 129 6.59 5.12 -2.59
C GLY A 129 5.60 6.27 -2.44
N TYR A 130 4.33 5.94 -2.20
CA TYR A 130 3.21 6.88 -2.08
C TYR A 130 2.46 6.62 -0.78
N ASN A 131 2.23 7.67 0.01
CA ASN A 131 1.67 7.59 1.35
C ASN A 131 2.59 6.86 2.35
N THR A 132 3.89 7.19 2.31
CA THR A 132 4.92 6.50 3.11
C THR A 132 4.96 7.00 4.55
N TYR A 133 4.94 8.32 4.74
CA TYR A 133 5.13 8.96 6.04
C TYR A 133 3.98 9.90 6.38
N THR A 134 3.84 10.19 7.67
CA THR A 134 2.84 11.15 8.19
C THR A 134 3.12 12.60 7.79
N ASN A 135 4.28 12.89 7.27
CA ASN A 135 4.71 14.21 6.77
C ASN A 135 5.00 14.22 5.26
N SER A 136 4.67 13.15 4.52
CA SER A 136 4.85 13.14 3.06
C SER A 136 3.99 14.21 2.40
N GLN A 137 4.60 14.98 1.49
CA GLN A 137 3.92 16.00 0.69
C GLN A 137 3.90 15.65 -0.81
N GLY A 138 4.47 14.49 -1.16
CA GLY A 138 4.59 13.97 -2.50
C GLY A 138 5.12 12.54 -2.48
N PRO A 139 5.63 12.06 -3.63
CA PRO A 139 6.32 10.77 -3.70
C PRO A 139 7.58 10.75 -2.83
N ASP A 140 7.83 9.62 -2.17
CA ASP A 140 9.02 9.40 -1.34
C ASP A 140 10.00 8.46 -2.05
N LEU A 141 11.25 8.90 -2.24
CA LEU A 141 12.29 8.08 -2.85
C LEU A 141 12.88 7.09 -1.84
N TYR A 142 12.85 5.80 -2.19
CA TYR A 142 13.43 4.71 -1.37
C TYR A 142 14.85 4.34 -1.78
N GLY A 143 15.33 4.84 -2.95
CA GLY A 143 16.61 4.50 -3.54
C GLY A 143 16.55 3.27 -4.44
N GLU A 144 17.73 2.72 -4.77
CA GLU A 144 17.90 1.67 -5.77
C GLU A 144 17.54 0.26 -5.27
N SER A 145 17.38 0.07 -3.94
CA SER A 145 17.09 -1.23 -3.35
C SER A 145 16.09 -1.14 -2.21
N LEU A 146 14.99 -1.86 -2.33
CA LEU A 146 13.98 -2.01 -1.28
C LEU A 146 14.54 -2.71 -0.04
N ASP A 147 15.40 -3.72 -0.21
CA ASP A 147 16.00 -4.41 0.92
C ASP A 147 16.90 -3.48 1.74
N THR A 148 17.69 -2.63 1.08
CA THR A 148 18.51 -1.61 1.75
C THR A 148 17.63 -0.60 2.49
N PHE A 149 16.58 -0.10 1.85
CA PHE A 149 15.63 0.81 2.49
C PHE A 149 14.99 0.19 3.73
N LEU A 150 14.49 -1.03 3.64
CA LEU A 150 13.83 -1.73 4.74
C LEU A 150 14.78 -2.01 5.91
N LYS A 151 16.05 -2.38 5.62
CA LYS A 151 17.10 -2.55 6.64
C LYS A 151 17.41 -1.25 7.36
N LYS A 152 17.65 -0.17 6.61
CA LYS A 152 17.93 1.17 7.17
C LYS A 152 16.81 1.65 8.08
N LYS A 153 15.57 1.38 7.73
CA LYS A 153 14.37 1.73 8.52
C LYS A 153 14.06 0.73 9.63
N LYS A 154 14.78 -0.40 9.70
CA LYS A 154 14.52 -1.50 10.66
C LYS A 154 13.09 -2.06 10.54
N TYR A 155 12.56 -2.09 9.32
CA TYR A 155 11.25 -2.66 9.03
C TYR A 155 11.33 -4.19 8.92
N PHE A 156 10.27 -4.87 9.37
CA PHE A 156 10.20 -6.34 9.42
C PHE A 156 8.80 -6.86 9.05
N GLY A 157 8.67 -8.19 8.91
CA GLY A 157 7.41 -8.83 8.51
C GLY A 157 6.91 -8.29 7.17
N CYS A 158 7.85 -8.03 6.24
CA CYS A 158 7.57 -7.38 4.98
C CYS A 158 6.96 -8.35 3.98
N VAL A 159 6.01 -7.86 3.18
CA VAL A 159 5.39 -8.58 2.06
C VAL A 159 5.35 -7.64 0.87
N LEU A 160 5.80 -8.11 -0.28
CA LEU A 160 5.69 -7.38 -1.54
C LEU A 160 4.64 -8.05 -2.44
N ILE A 161 3.72 -7.25 -2.96
CA ILE A 161 2.68 -7.64 -3.89
C ILE A 161 2.97 -6.91 -5.20
N GLY A 162 3.53 -7.61 -6.18
CA GLY A 162 3.74 -7.11 -7.54
C GLY A 162 2.48 -7.28 -8.37
N ILE A 163 2.09 -6.26 -9.12
CA ILE A 163 0.86 -6.21 -9.90
C ILE A 163 1.21 -5.82 -11.33
N HIS A 164 0.68 -6.56 -12.31
CA HIS A 164 0.90 -6.33 -13.72
C HIS A 164 -0.40 -5.87 -14.38
N LYS A 165 -0.28 -4.99 -15.38
CA LYS A 165 -1.43 -4.58 -16.21
C LYS A 165 -2.04 -5.79 -16.92
N LYS A 166 -3.34 -5.73 -17.14
CA LYS A 166 -4.01 -6.72 -18.00
C LYS A 166 -3.52 -6.54 -19.43
N LYS A 167 -3.21 -7.66 -20.06
CA LYS A 167 -2.91 -7.69 -21.50
C LYS A 167 -4.18 -7.45 -22.31
#